data_f88aa67a33474a0ada1e36ae9d615541
#
_entry.id   f88aa67a33474a0ada1e36ae9d615541
#
_cell.length_a   1.000
_cell.length_b   1.000
_cell.length_c   1.000
_cell.angle_alpha   90.00
_cell.angle_beta   90.00
_cell.angle_gamma   90.00
#
_symmetry.space_group_name_H-M   'P 1'
#
loop_
_entity.id
_entity.type
_entity.pdbx_description
1 polymer ?
#
loop_
_entity_poly.entity_id
_entity_poly.type
_entity_poly.pdbx_seq_one_letter_code
_entity_poly.pdbx_strand_id
1 'polypeptide(L)'
;VNREIAGSNISPGFLSAGRSNENFVRAQKVFPGGTSRVTIERNPTPLYIERGMGSYLFDVDGRSFLDLNCNFTTLIHGHAFGPVVEALTHQLQRGTCFANPTEREIELAELLCGRIPQVDRVRFVNTGTEAVLFAIKAARAFTGRPKIAKLEGAYHGAYDWVEVSQAATPDNWGDAVEPKSTAFYRGMPASVLDEVVVLRFNDVEGVRRLISSNAHDLAAVILDPMPSRGGLVAPKPEFMVAVQESARKNGILVIADEVLNLRQSFQGASARYGLVPDLITMGKIIGGGLPIGAIGGREDVMKVFDASAGRPLLPQGGTFSANPLSMTAGLAAMRHLDQAAFAHLEILGDIVRDGICRAISARDAPLCVTGAASLFRIHPKPQTPNDYREAYLTPAGAGRMKELVRFFAENGIILPYGAAASISRPMTRADAEFIVEVFGGFLDSHQDIFGR
;
A
#
# COMPACT_ATOMS: atom_id res chain seq x y z
N VAL A 1 24.12 20.51 3.93
CA VAL A 1 24.31 19.85 2.63
C VAL A 1 22.98 19.70 1.89
N ASN A 2 21.81 19.63 2.60
CA ASN A 2 20.51 19.33 1.99
C ASN A 2 19.76 20.56 1.40
N ARG A 3 20.07 21.78 1.76
CA ARG A 3 19.36 23.00 1.27
C ARG A 3 19.88 23.57 -0.05
N GLU A 4 21.10 23.31 -0.43
CA GLU A 4 21.66 23.83 -1.72
C GLU A 4 21.18 23.03 -2.94
N ILE A 5 20.58 21.85 -2.75
CA ILE A 5 20.13 20.95 -3.82
C ILE A 5 18.67 21.21 -4.23
N ALA A 6 17.84 21.80 -3.35
CA ALA A 6 16.40 21.98 -3.56
C ALA A 6 15.99 23.31 -4.26
N GLY A 7 16.94 24.12 -4.70
CA GLY A 7 16.70 25.52 -5.09
C GLY A 7 16.67 25.84 -6.58
N SER A 8 16.43 24.89 -7.50
CA SER A 8 16.21 25.25 -8.91
C SER A 8 14.71 25.28 -9.24
N ASN A 9 14.15 26.48 -9.41
CA ASN A 9 12.85 26.68 -10.03
C ASN A 9 12.80 25.91 -11.35
N ILE A 10 12.05 24.83 -11.42
CA ILE A 10 11.89 24.01 -12.63
C ILE A 10 10.94 24.79 -13.55
N SER A 11 11.43 25.29 -14.68
CA SER A 11 10.61 26.05 -15.62
C SER A 11 9.46 25.23 -16.19
N PRO A 12 8.26 25.81 -16.43
CA PRO A 12 7.16 25.14 -17.11
C PRO A 12 7.63 24.56 -18.46
N GLY A 13 7.33 23.28 -18.71
CA GLY A 13 7.79 22.54 -19.90
C GLY A 13 9.12 21.78 -19.73
N PHE A 14 9.83 21.96 -18.64
CA PHE A 14 11.10 21.28 -18.35
C PHE A 14 10.98 19.75 -18.20
N LEU A 15 9.81 19.25 -17.79
CA LEU A 15 9.54 17.82 -17.66
C LEU A 15 9.39 17.09 -19.02
N SER A 16 9.24 17.82 -20.13
CA SER A 16 9.03 17.25 -21.46
C SER A 16 10.28 17.19 -22.34
N ALA A 17 11.41 17.67 -21.86
CA ALA A 17 12.69 17.71 -22.59
C ALA A 17 13.77 16.85 -21.88
N GLY A 18 14.87 16.54 -22.61
CA GLY A 18 16.04 15.85 -22.06
C GLY A 18 16.03 14.34 -22.22
N ARG A 19 16.94 13.67 -21.50
CA ARG A 19 17.19 12.22 -21.56
C ARG A 19 15.97 11.39 -21.13
N SER A 20 15.14 11.90 -20.24
CA SER A 20 13.89 11.22 -19.84
C SER A 20 12.96 11.05 -21.04
N ASN A 21 12.81 12.06 -21.89
CA ASN A 21 12.01 11.98 -23.11
C ASN A 21 12.62 11.02 -24.14
N GLU A 22 13.94 11.09 -24.37
CA GLU A 22 14.65 10.16 -25.25
C GLU A 22 14.46 8.70 -24.80
N ASN A 23 14.59 8.44 -23.50
CA ASN A 23 14.37 7.12 -22.93
C ASN A 23 12.92 6.65 -23.11
N PHE A 24 11.94 7.54 -22.97
CA PHE A 24 10.54 7.19 -23.18
C PHE A 24 10.26 6.80 -24.63
N VAL A 25 10.79 7.53 -25.60
CA VAL A 25 10.71 7.19 -27.04
C VAL A 25 11.31 5.81 -27.32
N ARG A 26 12.43 5.48 -26.69
CA ARG A 26 13.03 4.12 -26.79
C ARG A 26 12.16 3.07 -26.15
N ALA A 27 11.61 3.35 -24.94
CA ALA A 27 10.77 2.44 -24.19
C ALA A 27 9.45 2.10 -24.91
N GLN A 28 8.86 3.05 -25.65
CA GLN A 28 7.67 2.82 -26.46
C GLN A 28 7.86 1.74 -27.55
N LYS A 29 9.10 1.47 -27.96
CA LYS A 29 9.42 0.44 -28.95
C LYS A 29 9.43 -0.99 -28.37
N VAL A 30 9.58 -1.12 -27.04
CA VAL A 30 9.80 -2.41 -26.37
C VAL A 30 8.78 -2.70 -25.26
N PHE A 31 8.11 -1.70 -24.75
CA PHE A 31 7.06 -1.86 -23.72
C PHE A 31 5.70 -1.38 -24.23
N PRO A 32 4.63 -2.12 -23.96
CA PRO A 32 3.27 -1.62 -24.22
C PRO A 32 3.04 -0.29 -23.49
N GLY A 33 2.78 0.79 -24.24
CA GLY A 33 2.61 2.14 -23.69
C GLY A 33 3.88 2.74 -23.06
N GLY A 34 5.07 2.19 -23.37
CA GLY A 34 6.38 2.74 -22.96
C GLY A 34 6.77 2.52 -21.49
N THR A 35 6.02 1.74 -20.73
CA THR A 35 6.35 1.40 -19.32
C THR A 35 5.93 -0.02 -18.99
N SER A 36 6.63 -0.68 -18.05
CA SER A 36 6.25 -2.00 -17.54
C SER A 36 5.15 -1.96 -16.46
N ARG A 37 4.76 -0.77 -15.99
CA ARG A 37 3.71 -0.59 -14.98
C ARG A 37 2.75 0.51 -15.40
N VAL A 38 1.44 0.26 -15.35
CA VAL A 38 0.40 1.26 -15.67
C VAL A 38 0.29 2.39 -14.64
N THR A 39 0.85 2.18 -13.45
CA THR A 39 0.85 3.14 -12.35
C THR A 39 1.94 4.23 -12.44
N ILE A 40 2.79 4.17 -13.47
CA ILE A 40 3.78 5.22 -13.74
C ILE A 40 3.08 6.45 -14.32
N GLU A 41 3.31 7.63 -13.73
CA GLU A 41 2.85 8.89 -14.30
C GLU A 41 3.58 9.17 -15.64
N ARG A 42 2.82 9.56 -16.67
CA ARG A 42 3.30 9.75 -18.04
C ARG A 42 3.07 11.14 -18.59
N ASN A 43 2.63 12.06 -17.78
CA ASN A 43 2.28 13.40 -18.22
C ASN A 43 3.23 14.46 -17.65
N PRO A 44 4.06 15.13 -18.47
CA PRO A 44 4.17 14.95 -19.94
C PRO A 44 4.95 13.70 -20.38
N THR A 45 5.94 13.24 -19.60
CA THR A 45 6.72 12.01 -19.81
C THR A 45 7.09 11.40 -18.47
N PRO A 46 7.31 10.07 -18.37
CA PRO A 46 7.82 9.46 -17.15
C PRO A 46 9.18 10.03 -16.76
N LEU A 47 9.38 10.26 -15.47
CA LEU A 47 10.72 10.53 -14.93
C LEU A 47 11.54 9.24 -14.96
N TYR A 48 12.70 9.27 -15.60
CA TYR A 48 13.66 8.18 -15.58
C TYR A 48 14.67 8.43 -14.47
N ILE A 49 14.62 7.63 -13.43
CA ILE A 49 15.44 7.79 -12.22
C ILE A 49 16.79 7.12 -12.43
N GLU A 50 17.87 7.82 -12.11
CA GLU A 50 19.24 7.32 -12.13
C GLU A 50 19.63 6.71 -10.76
N ARG A 51 19.29 7.42 -9.68
CA ARG A 51 19.60 6.97 -8.29
C ARG A 51 18.65 7.55 -7.28
N GLY A 52 18.61 6.93 -6.10
CA GLY A 52 17.95 7.46 -4.92
C GLY A 52 18.91 7.50 -3.73
N MET A 53 18.78 8.50 -2.86
CA MET A 53 19.57 8.65 -1.65
C MET A 53 18.75 9.34 -0.55
N GLY A 54 18.63 8.71 0.62
CA GLY A 54 17.81 9.24 1.71
C GLY A 54 16.36 9.44 1.27
N SER A 55 15.83 10.65 1.40
CA SER A 55 14.47 11.02 1.02
C SER A 55 14.33 11.41 -0.46
N TYR A 56 15.42 11.42 -1.24
CA TYR A 56 15.45 12.03 -2.55
C TYR A 56 15.70 11.03 -3.67
N LEU A 57 15.02 11.27 -4.81
CA LEU A 57 15.31 10.66 -6.11
C LEU A 57 16.06 11.66 -6.99
N PHE A 58 16.95 11.14 -7.81
CA PHE A 58 17.68 11.90 -8.81
C PHE A 58 17.41 11.29 -10.18
N ASP A 59 16.93 12.10 -11.10
CA ASP A 59 16.65 11.63 -12.45
C ASP A 59 17.89 11.70 -13.38
N VAL A 60 17.73 11.13 -14.57
CA VAL A 60 18.78 11.08 -15.59
C VAL A 60 19.15 12.47 -16.16
N ASP A 61 18.33 13.48 -15.88
CA ASP A 61 18.54 14.87 -16.31
C ASP A 61 19.18 15.72 -15.20
N GLY A 62 19.57 15.10 -14.06
CA GLY A 62 20.26 15.73 -12.94
C GLY A 62 19.36 16.48 -11.95
N ARG A 63 18.04 16.34 -12.07
CA ARG A 63 17.07 16.96 -11.14
C ARG A 63 16.91 16.10 -9.89
N SER A 64 16.62 16.75 -8.76
CA SER A 64 16.33 16.06 -7.50
C SER A 64 14.90 16.29 -7.06
N PHE A 65 14.29 15.26 -6.47
CA PHE A 65 12.90 15.27 -6.00
C PHE A 65 12.80 14.66 -4.62
N LEU A 66 12.10 15.31 -3.71
CA LEU A 66 11.65 14.71 -2.45
C LEU A 66 10.60 13.64 -2.79
N ASP A 67 10.85 12.38 -2.39
CA ASP A 67 10.03 11.23 -2.78
C ASP A 67 8.95 10.91 -1.74
N LEU A 68 7.70 11.27 -2.04
CA LEU A 68 6.52 10.90 -1.23
C LEU A 68 5.85 9.61 -1.72
N ASN A 69 6.34 9.02 -2.82
CA ASN A 69 5.87 7.71 -3.29
C ASN A 69 6.57 6.57 -2.55
N CYS A 70 7.88 6.70 -2.30
CA CYS A 70 8.72 5.69 -1.64
C CYS A 70 8.51 4.28 -2.24
N ASN A 71 8.43 4.18 -3.57
CA ASN A 71 8.05 2.97 -4.31
C ASN A 71 6.75 2.34 -3.76
N PHE A 72 5.66 3.08 -3.81
CA PHE A 72 4.35 2.69 -3.25
C PHE A 72 4.43 2.27 -1.78
N THR A 73 5.03 3.15 -0.96
CA THR A 73 5.16 3.00 0.50
C THR A 73 6.15 1.93 0.99
N THR A 74 6.94 1.31 0.09
CA THR A 74 7.90 0.26 0.42
C THR A 74 9.12 0.76 1.20
N LEU A 75 9.68 1.92 0.79
CA LEU A 75 10.95 2.42 1.28
C LEU A 75 10.79 3.28 2.54
N ILE A 76 10.44 2.66 3.66
CA ILE A 76 10.24 3.37 4.93
C ILE A 76 11.53 4.01 5.47
N HIS A 77 12.68 3.43 5.17
CA HIS A 77 14.00 3.97 5.50
C HIS A 77 14.57 4.90 4.42
N GLY A 78 13.78 5.21 3.36
CA GLY A 78 14.26 5.94 2.20
C GLY A 78 15.17 5.09 1.29
N HIS A 79 15.86 5.79 0.39
CA HIS A 79 16.73 5.19 -0.62
C HIS A 79 18.14 4.94 -0.08
N ALA A 80 18.77 3.87 -0.58
CA ALA A 80 20.15 3.50 -0.29
C ALA A 80 20.47 3.50 1.22
N PHE A 81 19.58 2.94 2.04
CA PHE A 81 19.75 2.87 3.49
C PHE A 81 20.99 2.06 3.85
N GLY A 82 21.99 2.72 4.50
CA GLY A 82 23.32 2.17 4.74
C GLY A 82 23.35 0.75 5.31
N PRO A 83 22.61 0.44 6.40
CA PRO A 83 22.58 -0.91 6.98
C PRO A 83 22.08 -1.99 6.01
N VAL A 84 21.13 -1.67 5.12
CA VAL A 84 20.66 -2.61 4.08
C VAL A 84 21.70 -2.78 2.99
N VAL A 85 22.31 -1.68 2.52
CA VAL A 85 23.38 -1.72 1.51
C VAL A 85 24.55 -2.57 1.97
N GLU A 86 25.02 -2.37 3.20
CA GLU A 86 26.13 -3.12 3.80
C GLU A 86 25.80 -4.61 3.92
N ALA A 87 24.63 -4.94 4.47
CA ALA A 87 24.19 -6.32 4.63
C ALA A 87 24.05 -7.05 3.27
N LEU A 88 23.51 -6.38 2.25
CA LEU A 88 23.39 -6.91 0.89
C LEU A 88 24.75 -7.10 0.23
N THR A 89 25.68 -6.15 0.37
CA THR A 89 27.04 -6.26 -0.18
C THR A 89 27.74 -7.50 0.35
N HIS A 90 27.61 -7.77 1.65
CA HIS A 90 28.15 -8.97 2.28
C HIS A 90 27.44 -10.24 1.78
N GLN A 91 26.11 -10.25 1.66
CA GLN A 91 25.36 -11.40 1.20
C GLN A 91 25.63 -11.75 -0.29
N LEU A 92 25.84 -10.73 -1.14
CA LEU A 92 26.17 -10.94 -2.56
C LEU A 92 27.44 -11.78 -2.76
N GLN A 93 28.45 -11.59 -1.88
CA GLN A 93 29.67 -12.39 -1.91
C GLN A 93 29.47 -13.85 -1.47
N ARG A 94 28.33 -14.19 -0.85
CA ARG A 94 28.00 -15.52 -0.33
C ARG A 94 26.97 -16.27 -1.18
N GLY A 95 26.44 -15.64 -2.22
CA GLY A 95 25.42 -16.17 -3.11
C GLY A 95 24.05 -15.55 -2.91
N THR A 96 23.21 -15.69 -3.94
CA THR A 96 21.94 -14.94 -4.08
C THR A 96 20.70 -15.82 -4.00
N CYS A 97 20.83 -17.12 -4.32
CA CYS A 97 19.73 -18.09 -4.36
C CYS A 97 20.22 -19.49 -3.99
N PHE A 98 19.44 -20.16 -3.15
CA PHE A 98 19.70 -21.55 -2.76
C PHE A 98 18.39 -22.34 -2.79
N ALA A 99 18.46 -23.63 -3.15
CA ALA A 99 17.34 -24.54 -3.01
C ALA A 99 17.09 -24.97 -1.55
N ASN A 100 18.00 -24.58 -0.65
CA ASN A 100 18.00 -24.93 0.76
C ASN A 100 17.68 -23.70 1.62
N PRO A 101 17.12 -23.89 2.83
CA PRO A 101 16.84 -22.79 3.76
C PRO A 101 18.13 -22.11 4.24
N THR A 102 17.99 -20.88 4.69
CA THR A 102 19.07 -20.10 5.27
C THR A 102 18.71 -19.63 6.68
N GLU A 103 19.72 -19.37 7.52
CA GLU A 103 19.51 -18.84 8.85
C GLU A 103 18.78 -17.47 8.82
N ARG A 104 18.99 -16.69 7.74
CA ARG A 104 18.37 -15.35 7.59
C ARG A 104 16.85 -15.40 7.50
N GLU A 105 16.28 -16.46 6.90
CA GLU A 105 14.82 -16.60 6.89
C GLU A 105 14.26 -16.92 8.27
N ILE A 106 15.00 -17.69 9.09
CA ILE A 106 14.63 -17.98 10.48
C ILE A 106 14.64 -16.69 11.29
N GLU A 107 15.74 -15.93 11.26
CA GLU A 107 15.88 -14.67 11.99
C GLU A 107 14.80 -13.65 11.63
N LEU A 108 14.44 -13.52 10.34
CA LEU A 108 13.38 -12.61 9.93
C LEU A 108 12.00 -13.12 10.40
N ALA A 109 11.74 -14.43 10.34
CA ALA A 109 10.51 -15.03 10.85
C ALA A 109 10.37 -14.82 12.35
N GLU A 110 11.42 -15.07 13.15
CA GLU A 110 11.46 -14.83 14.59
C GLU A 110 11.16 -13.37 14.93
N LEU A 111 11.77 -12.43 14.18
CA LEU A 111 11.51 -11.00 14.36
C LEU A 111 10.05 -10.66 14.11
N LEU A 112 9.45 -11.17 13.03
CA LEU A 112 8.05 -10.90 12.70
C LEU A 112 7.09 -11.53 13.72
N CYS A 113 7.30 -12.79 14.11
CA CYS A 113 6.50 -13.47 15.13
C CYS A 113 6.63 -12.80 16.51
N GLY A 114 7.83 -12.38 16.89
CA GLY A 114 8.06 -11.67 18.15
C GLY A 114 7.50 -10.24 18.19
N ARG A 115 7.31 -9.62 17.01
CA ARG A 115 6.83 -8.23 16.90
C ARG A 115 5.31 -8.12 16.78
N ILE A 116 4.69 -9.02 16.01
CA ILE A 116 3.27 -8.94 15.66
C ILE A 116 2.50 -9.98 16.46
N PRO A 117 1.67 -9.56 17.44
CA PRO A 117 1.06 -10.49 18.41
C PRO A 117 0.18 -11.59 17.81
N GLN A 118 -0.38 -11.36 16.60
CA GLN A 118 -1.27 -12.31 15.93
C GLN A 118 -0.53 -13.26 14.96
N VAL A 119 0.80 -13.26 14.97
CA VAL A 119 1.63 -14.08 14.08
C VAL A 119 2.40 -15.12 14.88
N ASP A 120 1.85 -16.32 15.00
CA ASP A 120 2.53 -17.47 15.61
C ASP A 120 3.51 -18.12 14.66
N ARG A 121 3.20 -18.16 13.37
CA ARG A 121 3.97 -18.80 12.29
C ARG A 121 3.96 -17.92 11.04
N VAL A 122 5.04 -18.00 10.24
CA VAL A 122 5.26 -17.24 9.00
C VAL A 122 5.66 -18.15 7.86
N ARG A 123 5.23 -17.81 6.64
CA ARG A 123 5.78 -18.31 5.37
C ARG A 123 6.11 -17.16 4.44
N PHE A 124 7.27 -17.22 3.79
CA PHE A 124 7.70 -16.20 2.84
C PHE A 124 7.31 -16.56 1.40
N VAL A 125 7.01 -15.53 0.64
CA VAL A 125 6.76 -15.51 -0.80
C VAL A 125 7.44 -14.27 -1.40
N ASN A 126 7.26 -14.00 -2.71
CA ASN A 126 8.03 -12.94 -3.38
C ASN A 126 7.30 -11.61 -3.47
N THR A 127 5.98 -11.59 -3.31
CA THR A 127 5.16 -10.38 -3.48
C THR A 127 3.99 -10.36 -2.50
N GLY A 128 3.43 -9.16 -2.24
CA GLY A 128 2.16 -9.04 -1.52
C GLY A 128 1.00 -9.75 -2.22
N THR A 129 1.01 -9.79 -3.55
CA THR A 129 0.03 -10.56 -4.35
C THR A 129 0.07 -12.05 -4.00
N GLU A 130 1.26 -12.65 -3.97
CA GLU A 130 1.41 -14.06 -3.56
C GLU A 130 1.02 -14.27 -2.10
N ALA A 131 1.34 -13.32 -1.20
CA ALA A 131 0.94 -13.39 0.19
C ALA A 131 -0.59 -13.46 0.32
N VAL A 132 -1.31 -12.57 -0.34
CA VAL A 132 -2.78 -12.56 -0.35
C VAL A 132 -3.35 -13.81 -1.00
N LEU A 133 -2.82 -14.23 -2.15
CA LEU A 133 -3.23 -15.46 -2.84
C LEU A 133 -3.14 -16.68 -1.91
N PHE A 134 -2.01 -16.85 -1.23
CA PHE A 134 -1.83 -17.99 -0.32
C PHE A 134 -2.60 -17.85 0.99
N ALA A 135 -2.86 -16.64 1.50
CA ALA A 135 -3.74 -16.43 2.65
C ALA A 135 -5.18 -16.85 2.35
N ILE A 136 -5.71 -16.49 1.18
CA ILE A 136 -7.04 -16.92 0.75
C ILE A 136 -7.08 -18.44 0.55
N LYS A 137 -6.08 -19.03 -0.10
CA LYS A 137 -6.00 -20.49 -0.25
C LYS A 137 -5.91 -21.19 1.11
N ALA A 138 -5.17 -20.64 2.07
CA ALA A 138 -5.06 -21.18 3.41
C ALA A 138 -6.44 -21.14 4.14
N ALA A 139 -7.16 -20.03 4.03
CA ALA A 139 -8.49 -19.91 4.58
C ALA A 139 -9.46 -20.92 3.97
N ARG A 140 -9.43 -21.10 2.65
CA ARG A 140 -10.23 -22.10 1.94
C ARG A 140 -9.87 -23.53 2.37
N ALA A 141 -8.58 -23.85 2.45
CA ALA A 141 -8.11 -25.18 2.86
C ALA A 141 -8.46 -25.49 4.31
N PHE A 142 -8.42 -24.49 5.21
CA PHE A 142 -8.75 -24.65 6.62
C PHE A 142 -10.25 -24.81 6.85
N THR A 143 -11.08 -24.02 6.17
CA THR A 143 -12.54 -24.00 6.39
C THR A 143 -13.31 -24.95 5.48
N GLY A 144 -12.74 -25.38 4.36
CA GLY A 144 -13.44 -26.14 3.31
C GLY A 144 -14.46 -25.31 2.51
N ARG A 145 -14.48 -23.97 2.66
CA ARG A 145 -15.46 -23.07 2.04
C ARG A 145 -14.83 -22.33 0.85
N PRO A 146 -15.59 -22.04 -0.24
CA PRO A 146 -15.01 -21.45 -1.46
C PRO A 146 -14.98 -19.93 -1.48
N LYS A 147 -15.98 -19.24 -0.86
CA LYS A 147 -16.17 -17.80 -1.04
C LYS A 147 -15.28 -16.95 -0.11
N ILE A 148 -15.02 -15.74 -0.54
CA ILE A 148 -14.41 -14.69 0.28
C ILE A 148 -15.26 -13.44 0.30
N ALA A 149 -15.16 -12.65 1.36
CA ALA A 149 -15.68 -11.29 1.39
C ALA A 149 -14.52 -10.30 1.37
N LYS A 150 -14.66 -9.18 0.64
CA LYS A 150 -13.64 -8.12 0.55
C LYS A 150 -14.29 -6.74 0.49
N LEU A 151 -13.51 -5.71 0.81
CA LEU A 151 -13.95 -4.32 0.72
C LEU A 151 -14.01 -3.83 -0.73
N GLU A 152 -15.07 -3.08 -1.07
CA GLU A 152 -15.22 -2.39 -2.35
C GLU A 152 -14.05 -1.43 -2.58
N GLY A 153 -13.50 -1.42 -3.79
CA GLY A 153 -12.38 -0.57 -4.17
C GLY A 153 -11.02 -0.91 -3.55
N ALA A 154 -10.95 -1.81 -2.58
CA ALA A 154 -9.69 -2.18 -1.94
C ALA A 154 -8.76 -2.94 -2.89
N TYR A 155 -7.46 -2.64 -2.80
CA TYR A 155 -6.40 -3.25 -3.57
C TYR A 155 -5.64 -4.29 -2.73
N HIS A 156 -5.63 -5.54 -3.19
CA HIS A 156 -4.95 -6.64 -2.53
C HIS A 156 -4.01 -7.42 -3.47
N GLY A 157 -3.47 -6.76 -4.49
CA GLY A 157 -2.63 -7.40 -5.52
C GLY A 157 -3.42 -7.85 -6.74
N ALA A 158 -2.77 -8.64 -7.60
CA ALA A 158 -3.28 -9.12 -8.88
C ALA A 158 -3.63 -10.62 -8.79
N TYR A 159 -4.75 -10.93 -8.15
CA TYR A 159 -5.34 -12.25 -8.06
C TYR A 159 -6.85 -12.09 -8.24
N ASP A 160 -7.44 -12.78 -9.23
CA ASP A 160 -8.79 -12.53 -9.72
C ASP A 160 -9.82 -12.25 -8.62
N TRP A 161 -9.87 -13.09 -7.59
CA TRP A 161 -10.85 -12.94 -6.49
C TRP A 161 -10.72 -11.63 -5.71
N VAL A 162 -9.53 -11.08 -5.59
CA VAL A 162 -9.32 -9.79 -4.89
C VAL A 162 -9.37 -8.59 -5.81
N GLU A 163 -9.36 -8.81 -7.12
CA GLU A 163 -9.58 -7.77 -8.13
C GLU A 163 -11.07 -7.49 -8.38
N VAL A 164 -11.98 -8.38 -7.94
CA VAL A 164 -13.43 -8.13 -7.98
C VAL A 164 -13.73 -6.81 -7.28
N SER A 165 -14.47 -5.94 -7.96
CA SER A 165 -14.88 -4.61 -7.49
C SER A 165 -13.72 -3.70 -7.03
N GLN A 166 -12.49 -3.96 -7.49
CA GLN A 166 -11.32 -3.12 -7.20
C GLN A 166 -11.39 -1.74 -7.85
N ALA A 167 -12.07 -1.62 -8.98
CA ALA A 167 -12.25 -0.38 -9.72
C ALA A 167 -13.71 -0.18 -10.13
N ALA A 168 -14.65 -0.53 -9.24
CA ALA A 168 -16.07 -0.29 -9.43
C ALA A 168 -16.35 1.21 -9.62
N THR A 169 -17.35 1.53 -10.43
CA THR A 169 -17.73 2.91 -10.78
C THR A 169 -19.20 3.15 -10.44
N PRO A 170 -19.68 4.41 -10.40
CA PRO A 170 -21.09 4.71 -10.18
C PRO A 170 -22.05 3.95 -11.08
N ASP A 171 -21.62 3.59 -12.29
CA ASP A 171 -22.46 2.91 -13.28
C ASP A 171 -22.61 1.40 -13.02
N ASN A 172 -21.72 0.80 -12.19
CA ASN A 172 -21.66 -0.66 -12.05
C ASN A 172 -21.57 -1.21 -10.62
N TRP A 173 -21.32 -0.40 -9.59
CA TRP A 173 -21.13 -0.88 -8.21
C TRP A 173 -22.43 -1.32 -7.49
N GLY A 174 -23.60 -1.17 -8.12
CA GLY A 174 -24.90 -1.52 -7.53
C GLY A 174 -25.35 -0.53 -6.45
N ASP A 175 -26.38 -0.91 -5.70
CA ASP A 175 -26.86 -0.07 -4.62
C ASP A 175 -25.96 -0.12 -3.36
N ALA A 176 -26.34 0.69 -2.36
CA ALA A 176 -25.54 0.80 -1.14
C ALA A 176 -25.77 -0.38 -0.17
N VAL A 177 -26.95 -1.02 -0.26
CA VAL A 177 -27.33 -2.11 0.63
C VAL A 177 -26.68 -3.41 0.17
N GLU A 178 -26.64 -3.65 -1.13
CA GLU A 178 -26.08 -4.86 -1.75
C GLU A 178 -25.10 -4.46 -2.87
N PRO A 179 -23.82 -4.17 -2.50
CA PRO A 179 -22.79 -3.84 -3.47
C PRO A 179 -22.58 -4.98 -4.46
N LYS A 180 -22.49 -4.66 -5.74
CA LYS A 180 -22.37 -5.63 -6.82
C LYS A 180 -20.93 -6.07 -7.02
N SER A 181 -20.70 -7.38 -7.18
CA SER A 181 -19.42 -7.90 -7.67
C SER A 181 -19.21 -7.52 -9.13
N THR A 182 -18.14 -6.77 -9.42
CA THR A 182 -17.82 -6.28 -10.77
C THR A 182 -16.48 -6.79 -11.26
N ALA A 183 -16.40 -7.12 -12.55
CA ALA A 183 -15.17 -7.55 -13.17
C ALA A 183 -14.16 -6.40 -13.26
N PHE A 184 -12.90 -6.65 -12.94
CA PHE A 184 -11.81 -5.67 -13.05
C PHE A 184 -11.28 -5.55 -14.48
N TYR A 185 -11.28 -6.63 -15.23
CA TYR A 185 -10.82 -6.68 -16.62
C TYR A 185 -11.79 -7.48 -17.49
N ARG A 186 -11.74 -7.23 -18.80
CA ARG A 186 -12.57 -7.93 -19.80
C ARG A 186 -12.14 -9.40 -19.88
N GLY A 187 -13.09 -10.32 -19.63
CA GLY A 187 -12.84 -11.77 -19.67
C GLY A 187 -12.59 -12.40 -18.31
N MET A 188 -12.73 -11.65 -17.21
CA MET A 188 -12.75 -12.25 -15.86
C MET A 188 -13.87 -13.29 -15.78
N PRO A 189 -13.62 -14.53 -15.30
CA PRO A 189 -14.64 -15.59 -15.25
C PRO A 189 -15.82 -15.21 -14.34
N ALA A 190 -17.03 -15.51 -14.78
CA ALA A 190 -18.24 -15.23 -13.98
C ALA A 190 -18.23 -15.94 -12.63
N SER A 191 -17.69 -17.18 -12.56
CA SER A 191 -17.54 -17.94 -11.32
C SER A 191 -16.73 -17.20 -10.25
N VAL A 192 -15.74 -16.39 -10.65
CA VAL A 192 -14.97 -15.57 -9.72
C VAL A 192 -15.86 -14.50 -9.09
N LEU A 193 -16.74 -13.87 -9.88
CA LEU A 193 -17.68 -12.86 -9.38
C LEU A 193 -18.68 -13.46 -8.39
N ASP A 194 -19.15 -14.69 -8.64
CA ASP A 194 -20.11 -15.41 -7.79
C ASP A 194 -19.49 -15.87 -6.46
N GLU A 195 -18.16 -15.98 -6.39
CA GLU A 195 -17.42 -16.40 -5.20
C GLU A 195 -16.95 -15.24 -4.33
N VAL A 196 -17.26 -13.98 -4.68
CA VAL A 196 -16.82 -12.80 -3.91
C VAL A 196 -18.01 -12.00 -3.40
N VAL A 197 -18.09 -11.83 -2.10
CA VAL A 197 -19.04 -10.93 -1.42
C VAL A 197 -18.37 -9.57 -1.25
N VAL A 198 -18.98 -8.52 -1.80
CA VAL A 198 -18.45 -7.16 -1.70
C VAL A 198 -19.04 -6.46 -0.49
N LEU A 199 -18.17 -5.91 0.35
CA LEU A 199 -18.53 -5.17 1.56
C LEU A 199 -18.17 -3.70 1.40
N ARG A 200 -18.94 -2.79 1.98
CA ARG A 200 -18.56 -1.38 2.06
C ARG A 200 -17.78 -1.11 3.34
N PHE A 201 -16.71 -0.32 3.21
CA PHE A 201 -15.92 0.11 4.36
C PHE A 201 -16.77 1.01 5.27
N ASN A 202 -16.63 0.85 6.59
CA ASN A 202 -17.37 1.59 7.62
C ASN A 202 -18.91 1.40 7.61
N ASP A 203 -19.44 0.42 6.86
CA ASP A 203 -20.85 0.03 6.87
C ASP A 203 -21.09 -1.13 7.86
N VAL A 204 -21.37 -0.80 9.11
CA VAL A 204 -21.56 -1.76 10.22
C VAL A 204 -22.70 -2.74 9.94
N GLU A 205 -23.86 -2.23 9.54
CA GLU A 205 -25.05 -3.04 9.32
C GLU A 205 -24.93 -3.91 8.05
N GLY A 206 -24.35 -3.36 6.99
CA GLY A 206 -24.07 -4.10 5.75
C GLY A 206 -23.13 -5.27 5.99
N VAL A 207 -22.05 -5.06 6.76
CA VAL A 207 -21.11 -6.13 7.14
C VAL A 207 -21.80 -7.24 7.93
N ARG A 208 -22.58 -6.90 8.98
CA ARG A 208 -23.32 -7.90 9.78
C ARG A 208 -24.27 -8.73 8.92
N ARG A 209 -25.04 -8.07 8.06
CA ARG A 209 -26.01 -8.70 7.17
C ARG A 209 -25.33 -9.58 6.13
N LEU A 210 -24.38 -9.05 5.37
CA LEU A 210 -23.77 -9.76 4.24
C LEU A 210 -22.88 -10.93 4.68
N ILE A 211 -22.17 -10.81 5.79
CA ILE A 211 -21.41 -11.93 6.36
C ILE A 211 -22.37 -13.03 6.83
N SER A 212 -23.45 -12.67 7.54
CA SER A 212 -24.40 -13.66 8.06
C SER A 212 -25.18 -14.38 6.94
N SER A 213 -25.61 -13.66 5.91
CA SER A 213 -26.37 -14.25 4.78
C SER A 213 -25.51 -15.18 3.91
N ASN A 214 -24.20 -15.02 3.90
CA ASN A 214 -23.27 -15.86 3.13
C ASN A 214 -22.43 -16.81 4.02
N ALA A 215 -22.74 -16.91 5.29
CA ALA A 215 -21.91 -17.59 6.29
C ALA A 215 -21.57 -19.05 5.96
N HIS A 216 -22.46 -19.77 5.29
CA HIS A 216 -22.25 -21.16 4.90
C HIS A 216 -21.06 -21.35 3.95
N ASP A 217 -20.87 -20.40 3.02
CA ASP A 217 -19.89 -20.52 1.94
C ASP A 217 -18.62 -19.67 2.17
N LEU A 218 -18.64 -18.71 3.11
CA LEU A 218 -17.53 -17.81 3.34
C LEU A 218 -16.39 -18.50 4.10
N ALA A 219 -15.22 -18.58 3.45
CA ALA A 219 -13.96 -18.99 4.07
C ALA A 219 -13.35 -17.87 4.92
N ALA A 220 -13.33 -16.65 4.35
CA ALA A 220 -12.71 -15.52 5.01
C ALA A 220 -13.32 -14.17 4.60
N VAL A 221 -13.13 -13.18 5.49
CA VAL A 221 -13.20 -11.76 5.15
C VAL A 221 -11.78 -11.24 5.05
N ILE A 222 -11.40 -10.71 3.90
CA ILE A 222 -10.12 -10.00 3.72
C ILE A 222 -10.38 -8.50 3.75
N LEU A 223 -9.60 -7.78 4.56
CA LEU A 223 -9.65 -6.33 4.63
C LEU A 223 -8.26 -5.72 4.84
N ASP A 224 -8.07 -4.57 4.22
CA ASP A 224 -7.01 -3.63 4.53
C ASP A 224 -7.52 -2.75 5.70
N PRO A 225 -6.84 -2.68 6.86
CA PRO A 225 -7.34 -1.91 8.02
C PRO A 225 -7.58 -0.43 7.73
N MET A 226 -6.84 0.16 6.78
CA MET A 226 -7.04 1.53 6.31
C MET A 226 -6.83 1.60 4.79
N PRO A 227 -7.88 1.28 3.98
CA PRO A 227 -7.74 1.10 2.55
C PRO A 227 -7.28 2.37 1.84
N SER A 228 -6.12 2.32 1.20
CA SER A 228 -5.56 3.46 0.46
C SER A 228 -6.51 3.96 -0.62
N ARG A 229 -7.09 3.04 -1.42
CA ARG A 229 -8.06 3.39 -2.47
C ARG A 229 -9.44 3.74 -1.93
N GLY A 230 -9.78 3.25 -0.73
CA GLY A 230 -10.99 3.61 0.02
C GLY A 230 -10.94 4.99 0.66
N GLY A 231 -9.93 5.79 0.37
CA GLY A 231 -9.82 7.15 0.88
C GLY A 231 -8.74 7.34 1.95
N LEU A 232 -8.02 6.30 2.33
CA LEU A 232 -7.02 6.33 3.40
C LEU A 232 -7.60 6.88 4.72
N VAL A 233 -8.81 6.43 5.05
CA VAL A 233 -9.57 6.83 6.23
C VAL A 233 -9.41 5.77 7.32
N ALA A 234 -9.23 6.21 8.55
CA ALA A 234 -9.22 5.30 9.70
C ALA A 234 -10.58 4.57 9.83
N PRO A 235 -10.59 3.28 10.16
CA PRO A 235 -11.82 2.54 10.36
C PRO A 235 -12.58 3.06 11.59
N LYS A 236 -13.90 3.03 11.53
CA LYS A 236 -14.73 3.21 12.71
C LYS A 236 -14.51 2.02 13.66
N PRO A 237 -14.33 2.23 14.97
CA PRO A 237 -14.13 1.13 15.92
C PRO A 237 -15.25 0.08 15.85
N GLU A 238 -16.51 0.53 15.76
CA GLU A 238 -17.68 -0.33 15.66
C GLU A 238 -17.71 -1.18 14.36
N PHE A 239 -17.08 -0.70 13.27
CA PHE A 239 -16.94 -1.47 12.05
C PHE A 239 -15.97 -2.65 12.24
N MET A 240 -14.81 -2.42 12.87
CA MET A 240 -13.85 -3.49 13.16
C MET A 240 -14.44 -4.54 14.12
N VAL A 241 -15.20 -4.10 15.11
CA VAL A 241 -15.94 -5.00 16.01
C VAL A 241 -16.96 -5.81 15.23
N ALA A 242 -17.76 -5.19 14.35
CA ALA A 242 -18.78 -5.88 13.56
C ALA A 242 -18.19 -6.96 12.64
N VAL A 243 -17.05 -6.66 11.97
CA VAL A 243 -16.33 -7.66 11.16
C VAL A 243 -15.91 -8.86 12.01
N GLN A 244 -15.23 -8.61 13.12
CA GLN A 244 -14.68 -9.66 13.98
C GLN A 244 -15.78 -10.53 14.63
N GLU A 245 -16.82 -9.92 15.17
CA GLU A 245 -17.94 -10.64 15.79
C GLU A 245 -18.70 -11.48 14.78
N SER A 246 -19.00 -10.90 13.59
CA SER A 246 -19.72 -11.61 12.53
C SER A 246 -18.92 -12.79 11.99
N ALA A 247 -17.61 -12.60 11.77
CA ALA A 247 -16.71 -13.67 11.32
C ALA A 247 -16.60 -14.78 12.38
N ARG A 248 -16.30 -14.43 13.62
CA ARG A 248 -16.16 -15.40 14.74
C ARG A 248 -17.42 -16.22 14.96
N LYS A 249 -18.59 -15.58 15.01
CA LYS A 249 -19.89 -16.25 15.21
C LYS A 249 -20.15 -17.33 14.15
N ASN A 250 -19.64 -17.14 12.94
CA ASN A 250 -19.91 -18.00 11.79
C ASN A 250 -18.72 -18.91 11.41
N GLY A 251 -17.64 -18.94 12.18
CA GLY A 251 -16.44 -19.73 11.86
C GLY A 251 -15.76 -19.30 10.56
N ILE A 252 -15.79 -18.02 10.27
CA ILE A 252 -15.15 -17.37 9.10
C ILE A 252 -13.85 -16.76 9.57
N LEU A 253 -12.76 -16.92 8.81
CA LEU A 253 -11.47 -16.32 9.14
C LEU A 253 -11.43 -14.84 8.78
N VAL A 254 -10.65 -14.06 9.54
CA VAL A 254 -10.32 -12.67 9.24
C VAL A 254 -8.89 -12.62 8.73
N ILE A 255 -8.71 -12.12 7.49
CA ILE A 255 -7.40 -11.86 6.89
C ILE A 255 -7.16 -10.37 6.89
N ALA A 256 -6.16 -9.89 7.63
CA ALA A 256 -5.72 -8.51 7.56
C ALA A 256 -4.65 -8.36 6.47
N ASP A 257 -4.92 -7.55 5.46
CA ASP A 257 -3.88 -7.16 4.49
C ASP A 257 -3.09 -5.97 5.01
N GLU A 258 -1.94 -6.26 5.58
CA GLU A 258 -1.00 -5.27 6.09
C GLU A 258 0.17 -4.99 5.14
N VAL A 259 0.08 -5.41 3.90
CA VAL A 259 1.14 -5.17 2.90
C VAL A 259 1.47 -3.66 2.80
N LEU A 260 0.47 -2.78 2.89
CA LEU A 260 0.68 -1.34 2.99
C LEU A 260 0.74 -0.87 4.44
N ASN A 261 -0.14 -1.37 5.29
CA ASN A 261 -0.49 -0.76 6.57
C ASN A 261 0.41 -1.18 7.74
N LEU A 262 1.25 -2.20 7.59
CA LEU A 262 2.24 -2.59 8.61
C LEU A 262 3.13 -1.41 9.05
N ARG A 263 3.31 -0.42 8.17
CA ARG A 263 4.06 0.80 8.44
C ARG A 263 3.38 1.82 9.37
N GLN A 264 2.16 1.58 9.84
CA GLN A 264 1.43 2.54 10.68
C GLN A 264 1.82 2.47 12.16
N SER A 265 2.31 1.33 12.63
CA SER A 265 2.81 1.21 14.00
C SER A 265 3.83 0.08 14.11
N PHE A 266 4.50 -0.01 15.25
CA PHE A 266 5.48 -1.06 15.53
C PHE A 266 4.89 -2.48 15.40
N GLN A 267 3.63 -2.66 15.77
CA GLN A 267 2.90 -3.93 15.74
C GLN A 267 1.92 -4.03 14.54
N GLY A 268 1.91 -3.06 13.64
CA GLY A 268 1.03 -3.01 12.48
C GLY A 268 -0.28 -2.28 12.74
N ALA A 269 -1.07 -2.09 11.67
CA ALA A 269 -2.33 -1.38 11.72
C ALA A 269 -3.44 -2.18 12.42
N SER A 270 -3.42 -3.50 12.34
CA SER A 270 -4.38 -4.34 13.07
C SER A 270 -4.32 -4.06 14.57
N ALA A 271 -3.13 -4.00 15.16
CA ALA A 271 -2.95 -3.64 16.57
C ALA A 271 -3.43 -2.20 16.86
N ARG A 272 -3.14 -1.25 15.94
CA ARG A 272 -3.55 0.16 16.08
C ARG A 272 -5.08 0.31 16.12
N TYR A 273 -5.81 -0.48 15.36
CA TYR A 273 -7.27 -0.36 15.21
C TYR A 273 -8.06 -1.46 15.92
N GLY A 274 -7.43 -2.24 16.79
CA GLY A 274 -8.09 -3.27 17.60
C GLY A 274 -8.62 -4.46 16.78
N LEU A 275 -8.04 -4.72 15.60
CA LEU A 275 -8.33 -5.90 14.79
C LEU A 275 -7.46 -7.07 15.27
N VAL A 276 -8.07 -8.22 15.50
CA VAL A 276 -7.39 -9.48 15.85
C VAL A 276 -7.62 -10.50 14.72
N PRO A 277 -6.81 -10.43 13.64
CA PRO A 277 -6.98 -11.31 12.50
C PRO A 277 -6.46 -12.73 12.77
N ASP A 278 -6.98 -13.69 12.01
CA ASP A 278 -6.51 -15.07 11.98
C ASP A 278 -5.28 -15.24 11.08
N LEU A 279 -5.21 -14.46 10.00
CA LEU A 279 -4.10 -14.39 9.07
C LEU A 279 -3.74 -12.93 8.77
N ILE A 280 -2.46 -12.67 8.58
CA ILE A 280 -1.91 -11.36 8.17
C ILE A 280 -1.08 -11.54 6.92
N THR A 281 -1.33 -10.72 5.90
CA THR A 281 -0.44 -10.63 4.74
C THR A 281 0.50 -9.44 4.89
N MET A 282 1.77 -9.64 4.59
CA MET A 282 2.83 -8.67 4.74
C MET A 282 3.66 -8.55 3.46
N GLY A 283 4.36 -7.45 3.30
CA GLY A 283 5.22 -7.19 2.15
C GLY A 283 5.92 -5.84 2.30
N LYS A 284 6.33 -5.24 1.20
CA LYS A 284 6.90 -3.88 1.17
C LYS A 284 7.99 -3.65 2.22
N ILE A 285 7.65 -2.99 3.34
CA ILE A 285 8.62 -2.58 4.36
C ILE A 285 9.42 -3.74 4.96
N ILE A 286 8.87 -4.97 4.97
CA ILE A 286 9.57 -6.13 5.52
C ILE A 286 10.70 -6.64 4.63
N GLY A 287 10.87 -6.12 3.42
CA GLY A 287 11.88 -6.54 2.45
C GLY A 287 13.07 -5.60 2.29
N GLY A 288 13.09 -4.47 3.01
CA GLY A 288 14.20 -3.52 2.91
C GLY A 288 14.43 -2.95 1.51
N GLY A 289 13.39 -2.93 0.66
CA GLY A 289 13.44 -2.47 -0.73
C GLY A 289 13.55 -3.59 -1.77
N LEU A 290 13.67 -4.84 -1.36
CA LEU A 290 13.69 -6.01 -2.26
C LEU A 290 12.31 -6.70 -2.35
N PRO A 291 12.07 -7.50 -3.41
CA PRO A 291 10.83 -8.25 -3.58
C PRO A 291 10.61 -9.24 -2.43
N ILE A 292 9.46 -9.12 -1.77
CA ILE A 292 9.05 -9.99 -0.67
C ILE A 292 7.54 -9.94 -0.47
N GLY A 293 6.98 -11.04 -0.01
CA GLY A 293 5.71 -11.16 0.67
C GLY A 293 5.82 -12.16 1.80
N ALA A 294 4.90 -12.11 2.75
CA ALA A 294 4.79 -13.11 3.79
C ALA A 294 3.33 -13.30 4.21
N ILE A 295 2.99 -14.52 4.60
CA ILE A 295 1.76 -14.86 5.27
C ILE A 295 2.13 -15.26 6.69
N GLY A 296 1.54 -14.61 7.67
CA GLY A 296 1.63 -14.99 9.07
C GLY A 296 0.25 -15.18 9.67
N GLY A 297 0.16 -15.84 10.81
CA GLY A 297 -1.09 -16.00 11.51
C GLY A 297 -1.07 -17.06 12.58
N ARG A 298 -2.27 -17.41 13.04
CA ARG A 298 -2.52 -18.42 14.06
C ARG A 298 -1.90 -19.77 13.69
N GLU A 299 -1.28 -20.40 14.67
CA GLU A 299 -0.60 -21.69 14.46
C GLU A 299 -1.50 -22.76 13.85
N ASP A 300 -2.74 -22.89 14.32
CA ASP A 300 -3.68 -23.91 13.85
C ASP A 300 -4.08 -23.70 12.38
N VAL A 301 -4.28 -22.44 11.95
CA VAL A 301 -4.56 -22.11 10.55
C VAL A 301 -3.33 -22.34 9.68
N MET A 302 -2.14 -21.95 10.15
CA MET A 302 -0.88 -22.11 9.42
C MET A 302 -0.47 -23.57 9.24
N LYS A 303 -1.02 -24.52 10.03
CA LYS A 303 -0.81 -25.96 9.84
C LYS A 303 -1.27 -26.49 8.47
N VAL A 304 -2.09 -25.76 7.71
CA VAL A 304 -2.44 -26.16 6.33
C VAL A 304 -1.21 -26.29 5.42
N PHE A 305 -0.10 -25.63 5.77
CA PHE A 305 1.17 -25.68 5.04
C PHE A 305 2.15 -26.72 5.59
N ASP A 306 1.83 -27.43 6.68
CA ASP A 306 2.76 -28.33 7.34
C ASP A 306 2.93 -29.63 6.55
N ALA A 307 4.17 -29.86 6.09
CA ALA A 307 4.58 -31.06 5.35
C ALA A 307 5.28 -32.10 6.22
N SER A 308 5.38 -31.91 7.55
CA SER A 308 6.15 -32.81 8.43
C SER A 308 5.54 -34.23 8.52
N ALA A 309 4.23 -34.35 8.38
CA ALA A 309 3.52 -35.62 8.39
C ALA A 309 3.14 -36.15 6.97
N GLY A 310 3.69 -35.56 5.90
CA GLY A 310 3.40 -35.93 4.53
C GLY A 310 2.94 -34.75 3.67
N ARG A 311 2.06 -35.01 2.70
CA ARG A 311 1.56 -33.92 1.82
C ARG A 311 0.68 -32.94 2.60
N PRO A 312 1.02 -31.64 2.63
CA PRO A 312 0.22 -30.64 3.34
C PRO A 312 -1.14 -30.42 2.65
N LEU A 313 -2.12 -29.89 3.38
CA LEU A 313 -3.41 -29.50 2.82
C LEU A 313 -3.25 -28.44 1.74
N LEU A 314 -2.29 -27.53 1.91
CA LEU A 314 -1.94 -26.51 0.93
C LEU A 314 -0.44 -26.55 0.63
N PRO A 315 0.00 -27.23 -0.44
CA PRO A 315 1.37 -27.13 -0.92
C PRO A 315 1.71 -25.71 -1.37
N GLN A 316 2.84 -25.18 -0.89
CA GLN A 316 3.35 -23.89 -1.29
C GLN A 316 4.86 -23.98 -1.50
N GLY A 317 5.33 -23.41 -2.57
CA GLY A 317 6.74 -23.26 -2.91
C GLY A 317 6.91 -22.20 -3.99
N GLY A 318 8.13 -21.73 -4.15
CA GLY A 318 8.49 -20.77 -5.19
C GLY A 318 10.00 -20.68 -5.26
N THR A 319 10.55 -20.62 -6.49
CA THR A 319 12.00 -20.62 -6.74
C THR A 319 12.75 -19.54 -5.93
N PHE A 320 12.14 -18.37 -5.73
CA PHE A 320 12.74 -17.26 -5.02
C PHE A 320 12.13 -17.00 -3.63
N SER A 321 11.19 -17.83 -3.19
CA SER A 321 10.63 -17.70 -1.84
C SER A 321 11.74 -17.81 -0.79
N ALA A 322 11.77 -16.90 0.17
CA ALA A 322 12.81 -16.79 1.20
C ALA A 322 14.25 -16.69 0.63
N ASN A 323 14.44 -16.07 -0.54
CA ASN A 323 15.78 -15.87 -1.08
C ASN A 323 16.66 -15.05 -0.10
N PRO A 324 17.95 -15.40 -0.01
CA PRO A 324 18.84 -14.81 1.00
C PRO A 324 18.98 -13.29 0.89
N LEU A 325 18.86 -12.70 -0.30
CA LEU A 325 18.95 -11.24 -0.46
C LEU A 325 17.76 -10.54 0.19
N SER A 326 16.52 -10.97 -0.12
CA SER A 326 15.32 -10.38 0.47
C SER A 326 15.25 -10.61 1.98
N MET A 327 15.67 -11.80 2.45
CA MET A 327 15.74 -12.10 3.90
C MET A 327 16.77 -11.20 4.61
N THR A 328 17.97 -11.04 4.04
CA THR A 328 19.04 -10.19 4.60
C THR A 328 18.64 -8.72 4.60
N ALA A 329 18.08 -8.21 3.49
CA ALA A 329 17.65 -6.82 3.40
C ALA A 329 16.49 -6.53 4.36
N GLY A 330 15.51 -7.43 4.40
CA GLY A 330 14.35 -7.32 5.30
C GLY A 330 14.77 -7.32 6.77
N LEU A 331 15.64 -8.24 7.16
CA LEU A 331 16.16 -8.33 8.52
C LEU A 331 16.92 -7.06 8.94
N ALA A 332 17.80 -6.55 8.05
CA ALA A 332 18.53 -5.32 8.30
C ALA A 332 17.59 -4.11 8.44
N ALA A 333 16.59 -3.99 7.55
CA ALA A 333 15.61 -2.92 7.62
C ALA A 333 14.73 -3.01 8.88
N MET A 334 14.18 -4.19 9.16
CA MET A 334 13.24 -4.36 10.27
C MET A 334 13.91 -4.22 11.65
N ARG A 335 15.18 -4.60 11.80
CA ARG A 335 15.95 -4.37 13.05
C ARG A 335 16.14 -2.88 13.37
N HIS A 336 16.21 -2.03 12.36
CA HIS A 336 16.36 -0.58 12.50
C HIS A 336 15.02 0.18 12.55
N LEU A 337 13.89 -0.53 12.51
CA LEU A 337 12.55 0.03 12.58
C LEU A 337 11.96 -0.23 13.96
N ASP A 338 12.46 0.53 14.95
CA ASP A 338 12.05 0.48 16.35
C ASP A 338 10.85 1.42 16.64
N GLN A 339 10.38 1.43 17.88
CA GLN A 339 9.27 2.29 18.31
C GLN A 339 9.57 3.77 18.12
N ALA A 340 10.82 4.20 18.33
CA ALA A 340 11.23 5.60 18.14
C ALA A 340 11.14 6.02 16.67
N ALA A 341 11.48 5.12 15.73
CA ALA A 341 11.33 5.35 14.30
C ALA A 341 9.84 5.55 13.92
N PHE A 342 8.92 4.76 14.47
CA PHE A 342 7.48 4.95 14.24
C PHE A 342 6.97 6.26 14.85
N ALA A 343 7.40 6.62 16.08
CA ALA A 343 7.03 7.89 16.69
C ALA A 343 7.53 9.09 15.87
N HIS A 344 8.75 9.05 15.37
CA HIS A 344 9.29 10.09 14.47
C HIS A 344 8.46 10.22 13.19
N LEU A 345 8.13 9.10 12.55
CA LEU A 345 7.30 9.06 11.33
C LEU A 345 5.89 9.61 11.56
N GLU A 346 5.29 9.33 12.72
CA GLU A 346 3.97 9.84 13.10
C GLU A 346 4.00 11.36 13.30
N ILE A 347 5.00 11.88 14.03
CA ILE A 347 5.18 13.33 14.24
C ILE A 347 5.30 14.07 12.88
N LEU A 348 6.10 13.57 11.95
CA LEU A 348 6.23 14.18 10.64
C LEU A 348 4.94 14.09 9.82
N GLY A 349 4.24 12.96 9.90
CA GLY A 349 2.95 12.76 9.25
C GLY A 349 1.89 13.75 9.79
N ASP A 350 1.86 13.99 11.10
CA ASP A 350 0.96 14.98 11.72
C ASP A 350 1.30 16.41 11.27
N ILE A 351 2.59 16.78 11.24
CA ILE A 351 3.00 18.11 10.73
C ILE A 351 2.47 18.33 9.30
N VAL A 352 2.58 17.35 8.43
CA VAL A 352 2.10 17.44 7.04
C VAL A 352 0.57 17.54 7.00
N ARG A 353 -0.15 16.62 7.66
CA ARG A 353 -1.61 16.61 7.65
C ARG A 353 -2.20 17.87 8.26
N ASP A 354 -1.74 18.29 9.43
CA ASP A 354 -2.19 19.50 10.10
C ASP A 354 -1.83 20.75 9.31
N GLY A 355 -0.64 20.79 8.71
CA GLY A 355 -0.20 21.87 7.84
C GLY A 355 -1.10 22.03 6.61
N ILE A 356 -1.42 20.92 5.94
CA ILE A 356 -2.34 20.89 4.81
C ILE A 356 -3.75 21.31 5.25
N CYS A 357 -4.27 20.82 6.38
CA CYS A 357 -5.56 21.24 6.92
C CYS A 357 -5.60 22.76 7.17
N ARG A 358 -4.57 23.32 7.79
CA ARG A 358 -4.47 24.77 8.01
C ARG A 358 -4.44 25.56 6.70
N ALA A 359 -3.68 25.09 5.71
CA ALA A 359 -3.58 25.73 4.39
C ALA A 359 -4.93 25.74 3.67
N ILE A 360 -5.69 24.63 3.73
CA ILE A 360 -7.04 24.48 3.20
C ILE A 360 -7.98 25.46 3.90
N SER A 361 -8.00 25.47 5.23
CA SER A 361 -8.91 26.32 6.02
C SER A 361 -8.64 27.81 5.84
N ALA A 362 -7.36 28.21 5.78
CA ALA A 362 -6.98 29.62 5.58
C ALA A 362 -7.41 30.18 4.21
N ARG A 363 -7.66 29.32 3.24
CA ARG A 363 -8.07 29.68 1.87
C ARG A 363 -9.49 29.21 1.53
N ASP A 364 -10.21 28.62 2.49
CA ASP A 364 -11.53 28.01 2.28
C ASP A 364 -11.58 27.13 1.02
N ALA A 365 -10.49 26.36 0.78
CA ALA A 365 -10.36 25.54 -0.42
C ALA A 365 -11.25 24.27 -0.30
N PRO A 366 -11.94 23.83 -1.38
CA PRO A 366 -12.83 22.66 -1.34
C PRO A 366 -12.05 21.35 -1.42
N LEU A 367 -11.14 21.15 -0.49
CA LEU A 367 -10.26 20.00 -0.37
C LEU A 367 -10.32 19.44 1.06
N CYS A 368 -9.89 18.19 1.24
CA CYS A 368 -9.57 17.65 2.56
C CYS A 368 -8.35 16.74 2.47
N VAL A 369 -7.76 16.42 3.62
CA VAL A 369 -6.65 15.48 3.75
C VAL A 369 -7.02 14.40 4.76
N THR A 370 -6.66 13.16 4.45
CA THR A 370 -6.83 11.98 5.30
C THR A 370 -5.48 11.31 5.54
N GLY A 371 -5.44 10.34 6.43
CA GLY A 371 -4.25 9.54 6.69
C GLY A 371 -4.03 9.27 8.17
N ALA A 372 -3.02 8.47 8.46
CA ALA A 372 -2.54 8.17 9.80
C ALA A 372 -1.06 7.81 9.76
N ALA A 373 -0.38 7.95 10.90
CA ALA A 373 1.06 7.71 11.01
C ALA A 373 1.83 8.48 9.93
N SER A 374 2.66 7.77 9.15
CA SER A 374 3.46 8.35 8.07
C SER A 374 2.72 8.47 6.73
N LEU A 375 1.41 8.26 6.69
CA LEU A 375 0.61 8.25 5.47
C LEU A 375 -0.33 9.45 5.39
N PHE A 376 -0.52 9.98 4.17
CA PHE A 376 -1.56 10.98 3.91
C PHE A 376 -2.09 10.88 2.47
N ARG A 377 -3.30 11.41 2.26
CA ARG A 377 -3.93 11.53 0.94
C ARG A 377 -4.75 12.81 0.88
N ILE A 378 -4.59 13.57 -0.19
CA ILE A 378 -5.37 14.79 -0.45
C ILE A 378 -6.55 14.41 -1.34
N HIS A 379 -7.74 14.94 -1.04
CA HIS A 379 -8.97 14.71 -1.78
C HIS A 379 -9.51 16.01 -2.36
N PRO A 380 -9.99 16.00 -3.64
CA PRO A 380 -10.54 17.18 -4.31
C PRO A 380 -12.03 17.40 -3.93
N LYS A 381 -12.33 17.37 -2.63
CA LYS A 381 -13.65 17.57 -2.01
C LYS A 381 -13.52 18.05 -0.57
N PRO A 382 -14.46 18.86 -0.06
CA PRO A 382 -14.36 19.43 1.28
C PRO A 382 -14.65 18.42 2.40
N GLN A 383 -15.46 17.38 2.14
CA GLN A 383 -15.81 16.39 3.15
C GLN A 383 -14.84 15.21 3.11
N THR A 384 -14.41 14.75 4.28
CA THR A 384 -13.66 13.51 4.43
C THR A 384 -14.52 12.34 3.97
N PRO A 385 -14.03 11.50 3.02
CA PRO A 385 -14.78 10.33 2.60
C PRO A 385 -14.91 9.30 3.72
N ASN A 386 -16.01 8.58 3.75
CA ASN A 386 -16.24 7.49 4.70
C ASN A 386 -15.89 6.12 4.12
N ASP A 387 -15.94 5.99 2.80
CA ASP A 387 -15.69 4.74 2.07
C ASP A 387 -15.15 4.99 0.65
N TYR A 388 -15.04 3.91 -0.14
CA TYR A 388 -14.57 3.97 -1.52
C TYR A 388 -15.46 4.82 -2.43
N ARG A 389 -16.78 4.73 -2.30
CA ARG A 389 -17.74 5.48 -3.16
C ARG A 389 -17.62 6.97 -2.92
N GLU A 390 -17.49 7.35 -1.66
CA GLU A 390 -17.24 8.76 -1.31
C GLU A 390 -15.84 9.23 -1.69
N ALA A 391 -14.84 8.33 -1.68
CA ALA A 391 -13.47 8.64 -2.13
C ALA A 391 -13.31 8.62 -3.65
N TYR A 392 -14.30 8.14 -4.40
CA TYR A 392 -14.25 8.06 -5.86
C TYR A 392 -14.06 9.43 -6.50
N LEU A 393 -13.16 9.50 -7.49
CA LEU A 393 -12.84 10.73 -8.20
C LEU A 393 -13.74 10.89 -9.43
N THR A 394 -14.53 11.95 -9.45
CA THR A 394 -15.18 12.41 -10.68
C THR A 394 -14.13 12.85 -11.71
N PRO A 395 -14.45 12.94 -13.01
CA PRO A 395 -13.52 13.44 -14.03
C PRO A 395 -12.92 14.82 -13.67
N ALA A 396 -13.74 15.74 -13.13
CA ALA A 396 -13.27 17.05 -12.68
C ALA A 396 -12.33 16.94 -11.47
N GLY A 397 -12.65 16.09 -10.49
CA GLY A 397 -11.80 15.82 -9.34
C GLY A 397 -10.47 15.18 -9.75
N ALA A 398 -10.50 14.26 -10.71
CA ALA A 398 -9.30 13.65 -11.28
C ALA A 398 -8.41 14.67 -11.99
N GLY A 399 -9.01 15.62 -12.72
CA GLY A 399 -8.28 16.74 -13.33
C GLY A 399 -7.54 17.59 -12.29
N ARG A 400 -8.25 18.03 -11.22
CA ARG A 400 -7.63 18.78 -10.11
C ARG A 400 -6.45 18.04 -9.47
N MET A 401 -6.58 16.75 -9.26
CA MET A 401 -5.50 15.94 -8.68
C MET A 401 -4.29 15.81 -9.62
N LYS A 402 -4.50 15.76 -10.94
CA LYS A 402 -3.39 15.76 -11.91
C LYS A 402 -2.62 17.08 -11.86
N GLU A 403 -3.32 18.21 -11.78
CA GLU A 403 -2.67 19.53 -11.67
C GLU A 403 -1.88 19.63 -10.35
N LEU A 404 -2.42 19.16 -9.23
CA LEU A 404 -1.71 19.10 -7.96
C LEU A 404 -0.41 18.27 -8.07
N VAL A 405 -0.49 17.07 -8.62
CA VAL A 405 0.68 16.18 -8.80
C VAL A 405 1.74 16.83 -9.71
N ARG A 406 1.29 17.48 -10.78
CA ARG A 406 2.18 18.22 -11.70
C ARG A 406 2.87 19.38 -10.98
N PHE A 407 2.11 20.20 -10.25
CA PHE A 407 2.67 21.33 -9.50
C PHE A 407 3.70 20.89 -8.48
N PHE A 408 3.43 19.80 -7.76
CA PHE A 408 4.40 19.21 -6.82
C PHE A 408 5.68 18.78 -7.52
N ALA A 409 5.58 18.11 -8.69
CA ALA A 409 6.75 17.69 -9.46
C ALA A 409 7.56 18.88 -9.98
N GLU A 410 6.91 19.95 -10.44
CA GLU A 410 7.54 21.20 -10.85
C GLU A 410 8.25 21.94 -9.69
N ASN A 411 7.84 21.65 -8.46
CA ASN A 411 8.47 22.19 -7.24
C ASN A 411 9.35 21.14 -6.51
N GLY A 412 9.84 20.12 -7.22
CA GLY A 412 10.81 19.17 -6.68
C GLY A 412 10.25 18.14 -5.72
N ILE A 413 8.96 17.79 -5.79
CA ILE A 413 8.32 16.78 -4.96
C ILE A 413 7.59 15.76 -5.82
N ILE A 414 7.86 14.45 -5.63
CA ILE A 414 7.08 13.39 -6.27
C ILE A 414 5.91 13.01 -5.36
N LEU A 415 4.71 13.44 -5.73
CA LEU A 415 3.45 13.07 -5.07
C LEU A 415 2.77 11.94 -5.86
N PRO A 416 2.38 10.80 -5.25
CA PRO A 416 1.70 9.73 -5.97
C PRO A 416 0.26 10.12 -6.36
N TYR A 417 -0.13 9.87 -7.62
CA TYR A 417 -1.49 10.11 -8.08
C TYR A 417 -2.44 9.03 -7.58
N GLY A 418 -3.49 9.45 -6.86
CA GLY A 418 -4.58 8.56 -6.43
C GLY A 418 -4.19 7.44 -5.45
N ALA A 419 -2.98 7.49 -4.89
CA ALA A 419 -2.46 6.55 -3.91
C ALA A 419 -2.05 7.28 -2.62
N ALA A 420 -1.72 6.50 -1.59
CA ALA A 420 -1.18 7.07 -0.35
C ALA A 420 0.20 7.69 -0.59
N ALA A 421 0.36 8.95 -0.24
CA ALA A 421 1.67 9.55 -0.04
C ALA A 421 2.25 9.09 1.30
N SER A 422 3.57 8.99 1.38
CA SER A 422 4.23 8.45 2.56
C SER A 422 5.49 9.22 2.94
N ILE A 423 5.62 9.47 4.24
CA ILE A 423 6.83 10.01 4.85
C ILE A 423 7.82 8.88 5.07
N SER A 424 9.08 9.07 4.72
CA SER A 424 10.17 8.14 5.01
C SER A 424 11.02 8.64 6.17
N ARG A 425 11.68 7.71 6.87
CA ARG A 425 12.45 7.99 8.09
C ARG A 425 13.56 9.06 7.95
N PRO A 426 14.29 9.16 6.82
CA PRO A 426 15.31 10.20 6.65
C PRO A 426 14.74 11.61 6.43
N MET A 427 13.42 11.78 6.24
CA MET A 427 12.79 13.10 6.17
C MET A 427 12.92 13.83 7.50
N THR A 428 13.06 15.14 7.41
CA THR A 428 13.17 16.06 8.53
C THR A 428 11.90 16.88 8.70
N ARG A 429 11.83 17.63 9.80
CA ARG A 429 10.76 18.65 9.98
C ARG A 429 10.75 19.66 8.83
N ALA A 430 11.93 20.08 8.35
CA ALA A 430 12.02 21.02 7.23
C ALA A 430 11.47 20.44 5.92
N ASP A 431 11.63 19.12 5.68
CA ASP A 431 11.01 18.45 4.53
C ASP A 431 9.48 18.43 4.68
N ALA A 432 8.95 18.17 5.89
CA ALA A 432 7.52 18.20 6.16
C ALA A 432 6.92 19.60 5.99
N GLU A 433 7.60 20.63 6.45
CA GLU A 433 7.21 22.05 6.28
C GLU A 433 7.28 22.46 4.80
N PHE A 434 8.27 22.00 4.04
CA PHE A 434 8.38 22.24 2.61
C PHE A 434 7.21 21.63 1.81
N ILE A 435 6.74 20.43 2.18
CA ILE A 435 5.55 19.82 1.57
C ILE A 435 4.32 20.73 1.77
N VAL A 436 4.15 21.29 2.96
CA VAL A 436 3.04 22.19 3.29
C VAL A 436 3.16 23.51 2.55
N GLU A 437 4.37 24.07 2.43
CA GLU A 437 4.66 25.29 1.68
C GLU A 437 4.28 25.13 0.19
N VAL A 438 4.74 24.05 -0.45
CA VAL A 438 4.42 23.75 -1.85
C VAL A 438 2.92 23.59 -2.04
N PHE A 439 2.24 22.88 -1.10
CA PHE A 439 0.79 22.78 -1.15
C PHE A 439 0.07 24.13 -1.02
N GLY A 440 0.54 25.00 -0.14
CA GLY A 440 0.04 26.37 0.00
C GLY A 440 0.21 27.17 -1.30
N GLY A 441 1.39 27.09 -1.93
CA GLY A 441 1.67 27.71 -3.23
C GLY A 441 0.76 27.21 -4.36
N PHE A 442 0.42 25.91 -4.35
CA PHE A 442 -0.58 25.37 -5.27
C PHE A 442 -1.95 26.03 -5.10
N LEU A 443 -2.42 26.16 -3.86
CA LEU A 443 -3.72 26.81 -3.58
C LEU A 443 -3.75 28.27 -4.01
N ASP A 444 -2.65 28.99 -3.84
CA ASP A 444 -2.54 30.41 -4.19
C ASP A 444 -2.51 30.62 -5.72
N SER A 445 -1.87 29.73 -6.46
CA SER A 445 -1.68 29.84 -7.92
C SER A 445 -2.80 29.22 -8.76
N HIS A 446 -3.73 28.45 -8.16
CA HIS A 446 -4.76 27.70 -8.87
C HIS A 446 -6.18 27.96 -8.32
N GLN A 447 -6.47 29.20 -7.94
CA GLN A 447 -7.77 29.59 -7.38
C GLN A 447 -8.93 29.36 -8.37
N ASP A 448 -8.69 29.50 -9.67
CA ASP A 448 -9.63 29.25 -10.76
C ASP A 448 -10.11 27.80 -10.85
N ILE A 449 -9.22 26.84 -10.52
CA ILE A 449 -9.56 25.39 -10.51
C ILE A 449 -10.62 25.08 -9.44
N PHE A 450 -10.76 25.95 -8.45
CA PHE A 450 -11.71 25.80 -7.35
C PHE A 450 -12.97 26.67 -7.51
N GLY A 451 -13.12 27.35 -8.67
CA GLY A 451 -14.32 28.13 -8.98
C GLY A 451 -14.39 29.48 -8.28
N ARG A 452 -13.25 30.11 -8.05
CA ARG A 452 -13.11 31.47 -7.47
C ARG A 452 -12.60 32.46 -8.50
#